data_b0e76d08a832bb06cc3d163c26d61fe0
#
_entry.id   b0e76d08a832bb06cc3d163c26d61fe0
#
_cell.length_a   1.000
_cell.length_b   1.000
_cell.length_c   1.000
_cell.angle_alpha   90.00
_cell.angle_beta   90.00
_cell.angle_gamma   90.00
#
_symmetry.space_group_name_H-M   'P 1'
#
loop_
_entity.id
_entity.type
_entity.pdbx_description
1 polymer ?
#
loop_
_entity_poly.entity_id
_entity_poly.type
_entity_poly.pdbx_seq_one_letter_code
_entity_poly.pdbx_strand_id
1 'polypeptide(L)'
;MLQDLDNGLLDLIITPHKGTQQNIEYKDFAKERIVLVTGINTDTTQLRLHLENNRTREAVHLLKQGLWYSTSADMGHLLNFWKKHFREHPDFSPNYIVPNISSIIRCLSEGDGFSVVPDFLCKEAVRTDKIRVVWEGNTPLENTLYFGTRKKTIYRQEVEVLENLLIKEWGSK
;
A
#
# COMPACT_ATOMS: atom_id res chain seq x y z
N MET A 1 -14.32 3.35 10.13
CA MET A 1 -14.87 3.35 8.73
C MET A 1 -16.04 2.39 8.54
N LEU A 2 -15.90 1.06 8.69
CA LEU A 2 -17.03 0.12 8.46
C LEU A 2 -18.22 0.37 9.38
N GLN A 3 -17.97 0.65 10.65
CA GLN A 3 -19.00 1.00 11.61
C GLN A 3 -19.66 2.37 11.31
N ASP A 4 -18.88 3.33 10.83
CA ASP A 4 -19.41 4.65 10.45
C ASP A 4 -20.27 4.56 9.18
N LEU A 5 -19.89 3.68 8.23
CA LEU A 5 -20.72 3.36 7.08
C LEU A 5 -22.04 2.69 7.49
N ASP A 6 -21.98 1.68 8.38
CA ASP A 6 -23.16 0.97 8.86
C ASP A 6 -24.12 1.90 9.64
N ASN A 7 -23.56 2.81 10.45
CA ASN A 7 -24.29 3.82 11.21
C ASN A 7 -24.78 5.01 10.37
N GLY A 8 -24.41 5.10 9.09
CA GLY A 8 -24.85 6.18 8.20
C GLY A 8 -24.08 7.49 8.32
N LEU A 9 -22.93 7.48 8.97
CA LEU A 9 -22.03 8.63 9.03
C LEU A 9 -21.18 8.75 7.76
N LEU A 10 -21.05 7.67 7.02
CA LEU A 10 -20.42 7.59 5.70
C LEU A 10 -21.39 6.93 4.72
N ASP A 11 -21.34 7.29 3.45
CA ASP A 11 -22.17 6.71 2.40
C ASP A 11 -21.40 5.77 1.47
N LEU A 12 -20.09 6.01 1.32
CA LEU A 12 -19.17 5.21 0.52
C LEU A 12 -17.84 5.11 1.25
N ILE A 13 -17.23 3.92 1.20
CA ILE A 13 -15.83 3.68 1.60
C ILE A 13 -15.09 2.91 0.53
N ILE A 14 -13.76 3.04 0.50
CA ILE A 14 -12.87 2.13 -0.23
C ILE A 14 -12.09 1.34 0.82
N THR A 15 -12.11 0.00 0.69
CA THR A 15 -11.53 -0.89 1.69
C THR A 15 -10.93 -2.14 1.05
N PRO A 16 -9.79 -2.67 1.55
CA PRO A 16 -9.25 -3.95 1.10
C PRO A 16 -9.96 -5.16 1.74
N HIS A 17 -10.86 -4.94 2.71
CA HIS A 17 -11.52 -6.01 3.45
C HIS A 17 -13.03 -5.86 3.43
N LYS A 18 -13.73 -6.93 3.11
CA LYS A 18 -15.18 -7.01 3.27
C LYS A 18 -15.51 -7.28 4.75
N GLY A 19 -16.36 -6.45 5.33
CA GLY A 19 -16.89 -6.67 6.68
C GLY A 19 -18.02 -7.68 6.70
N THR A 20 -18.53 -7.97 7.89
CA THR A 20 -19.63 -8.92 8.14
C THR A 20 -20.99 -8.24 8.28
N GLN A 21 -21.05 -6.90 8.16
CA GLN A 21 -22.29 -6.12 8.29
C GLN A 21 -23.27 -6.45 7.17
N GLN A 22 -24.47 -6.90 7.54
CA GLN A 22 -25.48 -7.33 6.57
C GLN A 22 -26.08 -6.19 5.74
N ASN A 23 -25.99 -4.95 6.23
CA ASN A 23 -26.50 -3.75 5.56
C ASN A 23 -25.55 -3.16 4.52
N ILE A 24 -24.30 -3.68 4.45
CA ILE A 24 -23.29 -3.20 3.54
C ILE A 24 -23.21 -4.14 2.33
N GLU A 25 -23.13 -3.57 1.15
CA GLU A 25 -22.81 -4.28 -0.09
C GLU A 25 -21.42 -3.87 -0.56
N TYR A 26 -20.73 -4.80 -1.24
CA TYR A 26 -19.38 -4.60 -1.73
C TYR A 26 -19.32 -4.85 -3.22
N LYS A 27 -18.68 -3.93 -3.95
CA LYS A 27 -18.39 -4.01 -5.37
C LYS A 27 -16.89 -3.94 -5.59
N ASP A 28 -16.34 -4.81 -6.41
CA ASP A 28 -14.92 -4.75 -6.77
C ASP A 28 -14.60 -3.43 -7.47
N PHE A 29 -13.54 -2.77 -7.02
CA PHE A 29 -13.14 -1.47 -7.53
C PHE A 29 -11.84 -1.55 -8.33
N ALA A 30 -10.74 -1.94 -7.67
CA ALA A 30 -9.42 -1.96 -8.26
C ALA A 30 -8.54 -3.03 -7.60
N LYS A 31 -7.44 -3.33 -8.23
CA LYS A 31 -6.34 -4.06 -7.58
C LYS A 31 -5.24 -3.08 -7.22
N GLU A 32 -4.68 -3.23 -6.03
CA GLU A 32 -3.47 -2.56 -5.62
C GLU A 32 -2.34 -3.58 -5.51
N ARG A 33 -1.16 -3.21 -5.97
CA ARG A 33 0.05 -3.99 -5.79
C ARG A 33 0.90 -3.32 -4.72
N ILE A 34 1.39 -4.11 -3.79
CA ILE A 34 2.23 -3.63 -2.69
C ILE A 34 3.69 -3.80 -3.10
N VAL A 35 4.44 -2.71 -3.07
CA VAL A 35 5.82 -2.65 -3.56
C VAL A 35 6.78 -2.08 -2.52
N LEU A 36 8.04 -2.52 -2.58
CA LEU A 36 9.14 -1.94 -1.81
C LEU A 36 9.68 -0.72 -2.56
N VAL A 37 9.63 0.42 -1.91
CA VAL A 37 10.13 1.70 -2.44
C VAL A 37 11.25 2.26 -1.56
N THR A 38 12.05 3.14 -2.15
CA THR A 38 13.16 3.81 -1.49
C THR A 38 13.30 5.26 -1.93
N GLY A 39 13.93 6.07 -1.07
CA GLY A 39 14.35 7.42 -1.43
C GLY A 39 15.43 7.42 -2.50
N ILE A 40 15.47 8.51 -3.28
CA ILE A 40 16.41 8.64 -4.41
C ILE A 40 17.88 8.60 -3.94
N ASN A 41 18.15 9.04 -2.72
CA ASN A 41 19.50 9.11 -2.16
C ASN A 41 19.98 7.76 -1.54
N THR A 42 19.10 6.76 -1.46
CA THR A 42 19.47 5.44 -0.91
C THR A 42 20.22 4.62 -1.96
N ASP A 43 21.43 4.17 -1.62
CA ASP A 43 22.13 3.19 -2.47
C ASP A 43 21.47 1.81 -2.36
N THR A 44 20.93 1.34 -3.46
CA THR A 44 20.27 0.02 -3.56
C THR A 44 21.01 -0.95 -4.44
N THR A 45 22.24 -0.65 -4.87
CA THR A 45 23.00 -1.44 -5.85
C THR A 45 23.17 -2.90 -5.39
N GLN A 46 23.68 -3.10 -4.18
CA GLN A 46 23.88 -4.44 -3.63
C GLN A 46 22.55 -5.14 -3.32
N LEU A 47 21.58 -4.39 -2.80
CA LEU A 47 20.26 -4.93 -2.50
C LEU A 47 19.58 -5.48 -3.76
N ARG A 48 19.56 -4.71 -4.87
CA ARG A 48 19.02 -5.16 -6.14
C ARG A 48 19.73 -6.39 -6.67
N LEU A 49 21.06 -6.38 -6.62
CA LEU A 49 21.87 -7.55 -7.06
C LEU A 49 21.49 -8.82 -6.29
N HIS A 50 21.28 -8.73 -4.98
CA HIS A 50 20.86 -9.86 -4.16
C HIS A 50 19.45 -10.32 -4.48
N LEU A 51 18.52 -9.40 -4.65
CA LEU A 51 17.11 -9.71 -4.99
C LEU A 51 17.01 -10.38 -6.37
N GLU A 52 17.69 -9.87 -7.38
CA GLU A 52 17.73 -10.43 -8.74
C GLU A 52 18.33 -11.83 -8.79
N ASN A 53 19.33 -12.09 -7.95
CA ASN A 53 19.97 -13.41 -7.86
C ASN A 53 19.33 -14.34 -6.82
N ASN A 54 18.14 -14.01 -6.30
CA ASN A 54 17.44 -14.78 -5.28
C ASN A 54 18.26 -15.03 -3.99
N ARG A 55 19.23 -14.17 -3.69
CA ARG A 55 20.01 -14.19 -2.45
C ARG A 55 19.23 -13.53 -1.33
N THR A 56 18.17 -14.21 -0.90
CA THR A 56 17.16 -13.65 0.02
C THR A 56 17.75 -13.27 1.38
N ARG A 57 18.67 -14.08 1.91
CA ARG A 57 19.28 -13.82 3.24
C ARG A 57 20.11 -12.55 3.25
N GLU A 58 20.91 -12.34 2.22
CA GLU A 58 21.75 -11.17 2.05
C GLU A 58 20.90 -9.91 1.83
N ALA A 59 19.84 -10.01 1.02
CA ALA A 59 18.89 -8.92 0.83
C ALA A 59 18.20 -8.53 2.12
N VAL A 60 17.70 -9.50 2.90
CA VAL A 60 17.10 -9.29 4.21
C VAL A 60 18.07 -8.63 5.19
N HIS A 61 19.34 -9.07 5.20
CA HIS A 61 20.37 -8.47 6.06
C HIS A 61 20.56 -6.97 5.75
N LEU A 62 20.64 -6.60 4.47
CA LEU A 62 20.75 -5.18 4.08
C LEU A 62 19.49 -4.39 4.43
N LEU A 63 18.31 -4.95 4.19
CA LEU A 63 17.04 -4.31 4.50
C LEU A 63 16.88 -4.05 6.00
N LYS A 64 17.31 -4.98 6.87
CA LYS A 64 17.26 -4.81 8.33
C LYS A 64 18.16 -3.66 8.84
N GLN A 65 19.21 -3.31 8.11
CA GLN A 65 20.10 -2.20 8.44
C GLN A 65 19.59 -0.86 7.93
N GLY A 66 18.57 -0.87 7.06
CA GLY A 66 18.00 0.32 6.45
C GLY A 66 17.13 1.13 7.41
N LEU A 67 16.87 2.37 7.02
CA LEU A 67 15.95 3.26 7.69
C LEU A 67 14.55 3.01 7.14
N TRP A 68 13.55 2.82 8.02
CA TRP A 68 12.21 2.41 7.65
C TRP A 68 11.14 3.41 8.06
N TYR A 69 10.23 3.68 7.12
CA TYR A 69 8.99 4.43 7.34
C TYR A 69 7.79 3.50 7.30
N SER A 70 6.88 3.67 8.25
CA SER A 70 5.59 2.95 8.30
C SER A 70 4.45 3.89 8.66
N THR A 71 3.21 3.54 8.27
CA THR A 71 2.02 4.32 8.63
C THR A 71 1.60 4.11 10.08
N SER A 72 2.03 3.02 10.70
CA SER A 72 1.67 2.63 12.06
C SER A 72 2.73 1.72 12.67
N ALA A 73 2.71 1.58 13.98
CA ALA A 73 3.64 0.73 14.72
C ALA A 73 3.43 -0.77 14.45
N ASP A 74 2.23 -1.19 14.04
CA ASP A 74 1.93 -2.57 13.66
C ASP A 74 2.46 -2.98 12.29
N MET A 75 2.98 -2.01 11.50
CA MET A 75 3.66 -2.25 10.22
C MET A 75 2.87 -3.12 9.23
N GLY A 76 1.53 -3.04 9.18
CA GLY A 76 0.67 -3.98 8.47
C GLY A 76 1.11 -4.31 7.03
N HIS A 77 1.40 -3.30 6.19
CA HIS A 77 1.89 -3.54 4.83
C HIS A 77 3.27 -4.20 4.80
N LEU A 78 4.18 -3.73 5.65
CA LEU A 78 5.54 -4.27 5.76
C LEU A 78 5.53 -5.73 6.22
N LEU A 79 4.75 -6.06 7.26
CA LEU A 79 4.62 -7.44 7.76
C LEU A 79 4.10 -8.39 6.70
N ASN A 80 3.05 -7.99 5.98
CA ASN A 80 2.47 -8.81 4.91
C ASN A 80 3.46 -9.01 3.76
N PHE A 81 4.16 -7.94 3.35
CA PHE A 81 5.19 -8.00 2.33
C PHE A 81 6.35 -8.90 2.75
N TRP A 82 6.84 -8.74 3.99
CA TRP A 82 7.95 -9.51 4.53
C TRP A 82 7.64 -11.00 4.62
N LYS A 83 6.48 -11.33 5.21
CA LYS A 83 5.99 -12.72 5.31
C LYS A 83 5.82 -13.36 3.93
N LYS A 84 5.27 -12.63 2.96
CA LYS A 84 5.05 -13.13 1.59
C LYS A 84 6.35 -13.48 0.89
N HIS A 85 7.34 -12.59 0.98
CA HIS A 85 8.53 -12.65 0.15
C HIS A 85 9.75 -13.28 0.83
N PHE A 86 9.88 -13.09 2.15
CA PHE A 86 11.02 -13.61 2.90
C PHE A 86 10.67 -14.78 3.83
N ARG A 87 9.36 -15.09 3.98
CA ARG A 87 8.85 -16.18 4.82
C ARG A 87 9.27 -16.10 6.29
N GLU A 88 9.54 -14.92 6.77
CA GLU A 88 9.89 -14.61 8.15
C GLU A 88 9.16 -13.35 8.63
N HIS A 89 9.25 -13.06 9.92
CA HIS A 89 8.81 -11.79 10.47
C HIS A 89 9.99 -10.81 10.53
N PRO A 90 9.80 -9.51 10.24
CA PRO A 90 10.82 -8.52 10.51
C PRO A 90 11.04 -8.47 12.04
N ASP A 91 12.30 -8.54 12.44
CA ASP A 91 12.76 -8.45 13.84
C ASP A 91 13.23 -7.03 14.20
N PHE A 92 12.66 -6.04 13.53
CA PHE A 92 12.93 -4.63 13.73
C PHE A 92 11.64 -3.83 13.78
N SER A 93 11.71 -2.62 14.32
CA SER A 93 10.64 -1.63 14.31
C SER A 93 10.95 -0.53 13.28
N PRO A 94 9.93 0.14 12.72
CA PRO A 94 10.18 1.27 11.84
C PRO A 94 10.85 2.41 12.62
N ASN A 95 11.79 3.09 11.97
CA ASN A 95 12.47 4.24 12.54
C ASN A 95 11.52 5.44 12.65
N TYR A 96 10.58 5.54 11.70
CA TYR A 96 9.60 6.63 11.66
C TYR A 96 8.18 6.10 11.42
N ILE A 97 7.25 6.59 12.23
CA ILE A 97 5.82 6.38 12.06
C ILE A 97 5.23 7.66 11.51
N VAL A 98 4.75 7.59 10.25
CA VAL A 98 4.14 8.70 9.54
C VAL A 98 2.75 8.28 9.09
N PRO A 99 1.65 8.79 9.71
CA PRO A 99 0.30 8.22 9.56
C PRO A 99 -0.34 8.37 8.17
N ASN A 100 0.43 8.73 7.15
CA ASN A 100 -0.05 8.98 5.81
C ASN A 100 0.98 8.59 4.76
N ILE A 101 0.61 7.71 3.83
CA ILE A 101 1.52 7.20 2.78
C ILE A 101 2.04 8.32 1.89
N SER A 102 1.22 9.31 1.54
CA SER A 102 1.69 10.46 0.73
C SER A 102 2.77 11.26 1.45
N SER A 103 2.70 11.38 2.78
CA SER A 103 3.74 12.00 3.59
C SER A 103 5.01 11.14 3.65
N ILE A 104 4.89 9.81 3.72
CA ILE A 104 6.03 8.89 3.59
C ILE A 104 6.73 9.10 2.24
N ILE A 105 5.97 9.13 1.15
CA ILE A 105 6.51 9.36 -0.20
C ILE A 105 7.25 10.70 -0.27
N ARG A 106 6.73 11.77 0.35
CA ARG A 106 7.41 13.05 0.45
C ARG A 106 8.71 12.97 1.24
N CYS A 107 8.73 12.28 2.38
CA CYS A 107 9.96 12.06 3.15
C CYS A 107 11.02 11.34 2.31
N LEU A 108 10.63 10.27 1.61
CA LEU A 108 11.51 9.52 0.72
C LEU A 108 11.98 10.35 -0.48
N SER A 109 11.16 11.29 -0.98
CA SER A 109 11.54 12.17 -2.11
C SER A 109 12.67 13.13 -1.78
N GLU A 110 12.86 13.47 -0.51
CA GLU A 110 13.87 14.42 -0.05
C GLU A 110 14.99 13.73 0.73
N GLY A 111 14.81 12.46 1.09
CA GLY A 111 15.70 11.73 1.98
C GLY A 111 16.06 10.34 1.47
N ASP A 112 16.44 9.51 2.38
CA ASP A 112 16.80 8.10 2.20
C ASP A 112 15.86 7.18 3.00
N GLY A 113 16.07 5.87 2.87
CA GLY A 113 15.32 4.83 3.56
C GLY A 113 14.30 4.11 2.70
N PHE A 114 13.50 3.27 3.35
CA PHE A 114 12.59 2.32 2.72
C PHE A 114 11.17 2.45 3.25
N SER A 115 10.22 2.09 2.42
CA SER A 115 8.84 1.83 2.82
C SER A 115 8.20 0.78 1.93
N VAL A 116 7.11 0.18 2.41
CA VAL A 116 6.26 -0.72 1.64
C VAL A 116 4.90 -0.05 1.46
N VAL A 117 4.54 0.21 0.22
CA VAL A 117 3.38 1.03 -0.12
C VAL A 117 2.61 0.46 -1.33
N PRO A 118 1.32 0.81 -1.49
CA PRO A 118 0.60 0.57 -2.72
C PRO A 118 1.23 1.31 -3.91
N ASP A 119 1.43 0.61 -5.02
CA ASP A 119 2.10 1.12 -6.22
C ASP A 119 1.41 2.35 -6.81
N PHE A 120 0.08 2.37 -6.81
CA PHE A 120 -0.69 3.48 -7.39
C PHE A 120 -0.47 4.81 -6.68
N LEU A 121 -0.17 4.80 -5.36
CA LEU A 121 0.11 6.01 -4.58
C LEU A 121 1.50 6.59 -4.87
N CYS A 122 2.44 5.80 -5.39
CA CYS A 122 3.80 6.26 -5.67
C CYS A 122 4.07 6.51 -7.16
N LYS A 123 3.12 6.22 -8.05
CA LYS A 123 3.29 6.36 -9.52
C LYS A 123 3.89 7.70 -9.95
N GLU A 124 3.35 8.81 -9.44
CA GLU A 124 3.81 10.15 -9.83
C GLU A 124 5.23 10.43 -9.31
N ALA A 125 5.53 10.05 -8.08
CA ALA A 125 6.85 10.24 -7.50
C ALA A 125 7.91 9.36 -8.20
N VAL A 126 7.54 8.15 -8.64
CA VAL A 126 8.41 7.29 -9.47
C VAL A 126 8.59 7.88 -10.86
N ARG A 127 7.51 8.34 -11.51
CA ARG A 127 7.56 8.96 -12.85
C ARG A 127 8.44 10.22 -12.88
N THR A 128 8.51 10.95 -11.79
CA THR A 128 9.31 12.18 -11.65
C THR A 128 10.68 11.94 -10.99
N ASP A 129 11.15 10.69 -10.92
CA ASP A 129 12.43 10.26 -10.35
C ASP A 129 12.70 10.78 -8.93
N LYS A 130 11.65 10.98 -8.13
CA LYS A 130 11.76 11.39 -6.72
C LYS A 130 11.94 10.23 -5.76
N ILE A 131 11.39 9.07 -6.11
CA ILE A 131 11.58 7.81 -5.40
C ILE A 131 11.77 6.68 -6.42
N ARG A 132 12.22 5.52 -5.95
CA ARG A 132 12.39 4.33 -6.81
C ARG A 132 11.65 3.14 -6.25
N VAL A 133 11.02 2.35 -7.13
CA VAL A 133 10.61 0.99 -6.79
C VAL A 133 11.88 0.12 -6.78
N VAL A 134 12.16 -0.48 -5.66
CA VAL A 134 13.30 -1.39 -5.48
C VAL A 134 12.91 -2.78 -5.92
N TRP A 135 11.72 -3.24 -5.50
CA TRP A 135 11.27 -4.59 -5.76
C TRP A 135 9.76 -4.75 -5.59
N GLU A 136 9.18 -5.56 -6.45
CA GLU A 136 7.75 -5.91 -6.42
C GLU A 136 7.50 -7.32 -5.87
N GLY A 137 8.59 -8.03 -5.55
CA GLY A 137 8.54 -9.44 -5.20
C GLY A 137 8.58 -10.37 -6.42
N ASN A 138 8.96 -11.62 -6.22
CA ASN A 138 8.94 -12.65 -7.27
C ASN A 138 7.51 -13.01 -7.70
N THR A 139 6.55 -12.85 -6.79
CA THR A 139 5.12 -12.98 -7.05
C THR A 139 4.44 -11.77 -6.45
N PRO A 140 3.77 -10.91 -7.21
CA PRO A 140 3.17 -9.69 -6.70
C PRO A 140 2.30 -9.93 -5.46
N LEU A 141 2.40 -9.06 -4.48
CA LEU A 141 1.46 -8.98 -3.36
C LEU A 141 0.35 -8.03 -3.77
N GLU A 142 -0.79 -8.60 -4.14
CA GLU A 142 -1.95 -7.84 -4.61
C GLU A 142 -3.11 -7.95 -3.62
N ASN A 143 -3.79 -6.82 -3.40
CA ASN A 143 -5.07 -6.76 -2.72
C ASN A 143 -6.15 -6.31 -3.70
N THR A 144 -7.37 -6.79 -3.51
CA THR A 144 -8.54 -6.22 -4.18
C THR A 144 -9.12 -5.12 -3.29
N LEU A 145 -9.30 -3.94 -3.85
CA LEU A 145 -10.04 -2.85 -3.22
C LEU A 145 -11.51 -2.96 -3.60
N TYR A 146 -12.36 -2.69 -2.64
CA TYR A 146 -13.82 -2.75 -2.80
C TYR A 146 -14.43 -1.39 -2.49
N PHE A 147 -15.42 -0.98 -3.26
CA PHE A 147 -16.41 -0.02 -2.78
C PHE A 147 -17.30 -0.71 -1.76
N GLY A 148 -17.46 -0.09 -0.60
CA GLY A 148 -18.44 -0.49 0.40
C GLY A 148 -19.52 0.58 0.51
N THR A 149 -20.78 0.22 0.32
CA THR A 149 -21.94 1.13 0.38
C THR A 149 -23.07 0.51 1.18
N ARG A 150 -23.95 1.33 1.75
CA ARG A 150 -25.17 0.79 2.38
C ARG A 150 -26.14 0.34 1.31
N LYS A 151 -26.77 -0.84 1.48
CA LYS A 151 -27.81 -1.37 0.58
C LYS A 151 -29.01 -0.41 0.43
N LYS A 152 -29.31 0.33 1.50
CA LYS A 152 -30.38 1.35 1.53
C LYS A 152 -29.74 2.69 1.84
N THR A 153 -29.29 3.40 0.82
CA THR A 153 -28.86 4.81 0.91
C THR A 153 -29.80 5.68 0.11
N ILE A 154 -30.03 6.92 0.60
CA ILE A 154 -30.78 7.94 -0.13
C ILE A 154 -29.92 8.59 -1.23
N TYR A 155 -28.60 8.43 -1.17
CA TYR A 155 -27.60 9.01 -2.08
C TYR A 155 -27.13 8.03 -3.15
N ARG A 156 -28.00 7.12 -3.59
CA ARG A 156 -27.60 6.05 -4.54
C ARG A 156 -27.06 6.60 -5.86
N GLN A 157 -27.69 7.63 -6.40
CA GLN A 157 -27.26 8.24 -7.65
C GLN A 157 -25.90 8.92 -7.54
N GLU A 158 -25.68 9.67 -6.47
CA GLU A 158 -24.40 10.34 -6.17
C GLU A 158 -23.29 9.34 -5.96
N VAL A 159 -23.57 8.27 -5.24
CA VAL A 159 -22.61 7.15 -5.03
C VAL A 159 -22.24 6.51 -6.37
N GLU A 160 -23.20 6.20 -7.24
CA GLU A 160 -22.95 5.63 -8.56
C GLU A 160 -22.11 6.57 -9.46
N VAL A 161 -22.38 7.86 -9.42
CA VAL A 161 -21.57 8.86 -10.14
C VAL A 161 -20.12 8.85 -9.63
N LEU A 162 -19.95 8.87 -8.30
CA LEU A 162 -18.63 8.85 -7.68
C LEU A 162 -17.86 7.55 -7.97
N GLU A 163 -18.51 6.39 -7.87
CA GLU A 163 -17.92 5.11 -8.25
C GLU A 163 -17.42 5.12 -9.70
N ASN A 164 -18.25 5.60 -10.64
CA ASN A 164 -17.89 5.65 -12.05
C ASN A 164 -16.71 6.59 -12.32
N LEU A 165 -16.64 7.73 -11.64
CA LEU A 165 -15.50 8.65 -11.73
C LEU A 165 -14.22 7.99 -11.20
N LEU A 166 -14.29 7.33 -10.05
CA LEU A 166 -13.15 6.66 -9.44
C LEU A 166 -12.67 5.46 -10.29
N ILE A 167 -13.60 4.68 -10.87
CA ILE A 167 -13.26 3.59 -11.79
C ILE A 167 -12.55 4.13 -13.05
N LYS A 168 -12.99 5.26 -13.58
CA LYS A 168 -12.37 5.90 -14.74
C LYS A 168 -10.96 6.36 -14.46
N GLU A 169 -10.70 6.90 -13.28
CA GLU A 169 -9.39 7.43 -12.89
C GLU A 169 -8.40 6.35 -12.41
N TRP A 170 -8.88 5.37 -11.63
CA TRP A 170 -8.06 4.40 -10.94
C TRP A 170 -8.49 2.93 -11.10
N GLY A 171 -9.60 2.68 -11.77
CA GLY A 171 -10.03 1.31 -12.05
C GLY A 171 -8.97 0.57 -12.88
N SER A 172 -8.75 -0.69 -12.54
CA SER A 172 -7.75 -1.53 -13.23
C SER A 172 -8.04 -1.59 -14.73
N LYS A 173 -7.09 -1.12 -15.52
CA LYS A 173 -6.99 -1.51 -16.92
C LYS A 173 -6.34 -2.88 -17.01
#